data_8f84b2247c47cc9d10e3b02ec3ed54a0
#
_entry.id   8f84b2247c47cc9d10e3b02ec3ed54a0
#
_cell.length_a   1.000
_cell.length_b   1.000
_cell.length_c   1.000
_cell.angle_alpha   90.00
_cell.angle_beta   90.00
_cell.angle_gamma   90.00
#
_symmetry.space_group_name_H-M   'P 1'
#
loop_
_entity.id
_entity.type
_entity.pdbx_description
1 polymer ?
#
loop_
_entity_poly.entity_id
_entity_poly.type
_entity_poly.pdbx_seq_one_letter_code
_entity_poly.pdbx_strand_id
1 'polypeptide(L)'
;KGVPLFYLPIMYYPLQEDDRATGFLMPGFGSSTYRGRSLSNAFFWAISRSQDLTLMHDYFSVAGQGLGAEYRYILGPGSQGNLRTYFLNQPAVSYPGVSTTTAAKALSSTSKRSFQINGNISQSIGSAVRIRGRADFFSDVTVQQTFQTNILQATQRSRRVAGNATARVAGFNTSTTVDWAETYFGDTQSTVNGARPRISLRSGEKPIPGLPLYVSLFSEYASVLRQGLSKNYDADGIPEVKKISHSTSRFHINPTLRIPFTKWQFMTLNSSVSWHGTYWTKSFDYESKEQIESGVDRRYFEFYSRFTGPVFSKVWDTPNSSYAERFKHVIEPSVSFQRTTAIDNFDEILKIDGIDSITGGRTRISYGVTNRFLARRRVQGDAREVLSIAMLQNYYTDAQATQYDRRFSTSFNGTAPAKLTPVSLIVRGSPTDQVNATLRTEYDTRYGAFRTISADGTVSLGERFRTTGGWSQRRFVEGLSGFNNRSSLTHFINSATTFKILDNRVGGVYNFNYDVQRRRFLQQRILAYYNAQCCGITVEYQSFNFMGLSQYSTFRNAILVDRRFNISFTMAGLGTFSNFFGIFGGAGQQ
;
A
#
# COMPACT_ATOMS: atom_id res chain seq x y z
N LYS A 1 1.59 14.11 -48.59
CA LYS A 1 1.33 12.86 -49.33
C LYS A 1 0.60 11.98 -48.32
N GLY A 2 -0.76 12.19 -48.19
CA GLY A 2 -1.58 11.53 -47.20
C GLY A 2 -1.95 10.12 -47.62
N VAL A 3 -1.47 9.14 -46.92
CA VAL A 3 -2.08 7.82 -46.94
C VAL A 3 -3.15 7.86 -45.85
N PRO A 4 -4.45 7.63 -46.13
CA PRO A 4 -5.45 7.57 -45.08
C PRO A 4 -5.18 6.35 -44.21
N LEU A 5 -4.82 6.60 -42.93
CA LEU A 5 -4.56 5.57 -41.94
C LEU A 5 -5.84 4.99 -41.35
N PHE A 6 -6.95 5.73 -41.39
CA PHE A 6 -8.24 5.29 -40.89
C PHE A 6 -9.37 5.93 -41.69
N TYR A 7 -10.44 5.18 -41.95
CA TYR A 7 -11.72 5.67 -42.41
C TYR A 7 -12.73 5.56 -41.26
N LEU A 8 -13.20 6.72 -40.78
CA LEU A 8 -14.29 6.80 -39.80
C LEU A 8 -15.49 7.45 -40.55
N PRO A 9 -16.63 6.77 -40.66
CA PRO A 9 -17.78 7.29 -41.41
C PRO A 9 -18.40 8.54 -40.78
N ILE A 10 -18.21 8.76 -39.49
CA ILE A 10 -18.65 9.95 -38.78
C ILE A 10 -17.63 10.24 -37.68
N MET A 11 -17.03 11.43 -37.68
CA MET A 11 -16.16 11.92 -36.62
C MET A 11 -16.59 13.33 -36.22
N TYR A 12 -16.96 13.53 -34.97
CA TYR A 12 -17.17 14.84 -34.38
C TYR A 12 -15.86 15.30 -33.75
N TYR A 13 -15.30 16.39 -34.25
CA TYR A 13 -14.07 17.00 -33.73
C TYR A 13 -14.41 18.37 -33.14
N PRO A 14 -14.18 18.62 -31.84
CA PRO A 14 -14.37 19.93 -31.23
C PRO A 14 -13.28 20.88 -31.70
N LEU A 15 -13.69 22.00 -32.28
CA LEU A 15 -12.77 23.05 -32.78
C LEU A 15 -12.34 24.03 -31.69
N GLN A 16 -12.91 23.98 -30.49
CA GLN A 16 -12.56 24.83 -29.35
C GLN A 16 -11.66 24.08 -28.37
N GLU A 17 -10.54 24.70 -28.00
CA GLU A 17 -9.52 24.11 -27.11
C GLU A 17 -10.00 23.93 -25.65
N ASP A 18 -11.06 24.61 -25.22
CA ASP A 18 -11.48 24.68 -23.83
C ASP A 18 -12.68 23.80 -23.42
N ASP A 19 -13.41 23.22 -24.37
CA ASP A 19 -14.60 22.42 -24.04
C ASP A 19 -14.36 20.92 -24.18
N ARG A 20 -14.61 20.20 -23.10
CA ARG A 20 -14.65 18.73 -23.07
C ARG A 20 -15.78 18.24 -23.99
N ALA A 21 -15.43 17.63 -25.09
CA ALA A 21 -16.43 17.13 -26.05
C ALA A 21 -16.82 15.68 -25.74
N THR A 22 -18.13 15.41 -25.82
CA THR A 22 -18.68 14.07 -25.84
C THR A 22 -18.39 13.38 -27.16
N GLY A 23 -17.89 12.13 -27.13
CA GLY A 23 -17.61 11.39 -28.37
C GLY A 23 -16.91 10.05 -28.13
N PHE A 24 -16.75 9.33 -29.23
CA PHE A 24 -15.95 8.11 -29.23
C PHE A 24 -14.46 8.44 -29.14
N LEU A 25 -13.75 7.71 -28.27
CA LEU A 25 -12.30 7.80 -28.17
C LEU A 25 -11.65 6.87 -29.21
N MET A 26 -10.43 7.18 -29.59
CA MET A 26 -9.69 6.36 -30.55
C MET A 26 -9.54 4.93 -30.03
N PRO A 27 -9.82 3.91 -30.86
CA PRO A 27 -9.72 2.53 -30.44
C PRO A 27 -8.27 2.13 -30.15
N GLY A 28 -8.10 1.22 -29.18
CA GLY A 28 -6.84 0.57 -28.85
C GLY A 28 -6.79 -0.84 -29.42
N PHE A 29 -5.63 -1.23 -29.93
CA PHE A 29 -5.38 -2.58 -30.47
C PHE A 29 -4.29 -3.26 -29.65
N GLY A 30 -4.43 -4.56 -29.45
CA GLY A 30 -3.43 -5.30 -28.70
C GLY A 30 -3.49 -6.79 -28.93
N SER A 31 -2.52 -7.46 -28.33
CA SER A 31 -2.49 -8.91 -28.22
C SER A 31 -1.90 -9.34 -26.87
N SER A 32 -2.33 -10.48 -26.37
CA SER A 32 -1.86 -11.05 -25.12
C SER A 32 -1.85 -12.58 -25.26
N THR A 33 -0.89 -13.23 -24.61
CA THR A 33 -0.84 -14.69 -24.55
C THR A 33 -2.11 -15.28 -23.93
N TYR A 34 -2.67 -14.57 -22.94
CA TYR A 34 -3.87 -15.01 -22.22
C TYR A 34 -5.18 -14.55 -22.87
N ARG A 35 -5.23 -13.28 -23.32
CA ARG A 35 -6.47 -12.66 -23.83
C ARG A 35 -6.67 -12.84 -25.33
N GLY A 36 -5.62 -13.22 -26.05
CA GLY A 36 -5.62 -13.23 -27.50
C GLY A 36 -5.49 -11.82 -28.09
N ARG A 37 -6.03 -11.60 -29.30
CA ARG A 37 -6.11 -10.28 -29.92
C ARG A 37 -7.16 -9.46 -29.21
N SER A 38 -6.92 -8.17 -29.05
CA SER A 38 -7.84 -7.27 -28.37
C SER A 38 -8.15 -6.03 -29.20
N LEU A 39 -9.40 -5.61 -29.11
CA LEU A 39 -9.91 -4.32 -29.58
C LEU A 39 -10.63 -3.65 -28.42
N SER A 40 -10.18 -2.45 -28.09
CA SER A 40 -10.76 -1.65 -27.00
C SER A 40 -11.40 -0.39 -27.56
N ASN A 41 -12.68 -0.20 -27.30
CA ASN A 41 -13.45 0.97 -27.69
C ASN A 41 -13.94 1.71 -26.45
N ALA A 42 -14.05 3.03 -26.52
CA ALA A 42 -14.65 3.78 -25.45
C ALA A 42 -15.44 4.97 -25.97
N PHE A 43 -16.46 5.32 -25.19
CA PHE A 43 -17.29 6.50 -25.40
C PHE A 43 -17.17 7.40 -24.17
N PHE A 44 -16.71 8.62 -24.40
CA PHE A 44 -16.60 9.66 -23.37
C PHE A 44 -17.83 10.55 -23.41
N TRP A 45 -18.51 10.70 -22.27
CA TRP A 45 -19.66 11.56 -22.11
C TRP A 45 -19.33 12.68 -21.11
N ALA A 46 -19.18 13.90 -21.62
CA ALA A 46 -19.06 15.10 -20.80
C ALA A 46 -20.46 15.51 -20.31
N ILE A 47 -20.87 15.00 -19.14
CA ILE A 47 -22.19 15.29 -18.55
C ILE A 47 -22.29 16.77 -18.17
N SER A 48 -21.21 17.31 -17.61
CA SER A 48 -21.08 18.73 -17.26
C SER A 48 -19.60 19.12 -17.15
N ARG A 49 -19.33 20.40 -16.85
CA ARG A 49 -17.94 20.85 -16.59
C ARG A 49 -17.27 20.13 -15.41
N SER A 50 -18.06 19.63 -14.47
CA SER A 50 -17.60 18.99 -13.25
C SER A 50 -17.83 17.48 -13.20
N GLN A 51 -18.43 16.88 -14.22
CA GLN A 51 -18.81 15.47 -14.23
C GLN A 51 -18.60 14.86 -15.61
N ASP A 52 -18.04 13.68 -15.64
CA ASP A 52 -17.89 12.88 -16.85
C ASP A 52 -18.11 11.38 -16.60
N LEU A 53 -18.47 10.69 -17.67
CA LEU A 53 -18.65 9.26 -17.71
C LEU A 53 -17.92 8.69 -18.93
N THR A 54 -17.10 7.68 -18.73
CA THR A 54 -16.49 6.91 -19.81
C THR A 54 -17.07 5.51 -19.83
N LEU A 55 -17.68 5.12 -20.94
CA LEU A 55 -18.13 3.75 -21.17
C LEU A 55 -17.08 3.04 -22.02
N MET A 56 -16.76 1.80 -21.66
CA MET A 56 -15.69 1.01 -22.26
C MET A 56 -16.23 -0.35 -22.72
N HIS A 57 -15.80 -0.78 -23.89
CA HIS A 57 -16.07 -2.10 -24.42
C HIS A 57 -14.77 -2.70 -24.93
N ASP A 58 -14.43 -3.87 -24.44
CA ASP A 58 -13.24 -4.63 -24.84
C ASP A 58 -13.68 -5.96 -25.46
N TYR A 59 -13.14 -6.26 -26.63
CA TYR A 59 -13.23 -7.55 -27.27
C TYR A 59 -11.89 -8.26 -27.16
N PHE A 60 -11.89 -9.48 -26.67
CA PHE A 60 -10.73 -10.38 -26.60
C PHE A 60 -11.03 -11.68 -27.34
N SER A 61 -10.21 -12.02 -28.33
CA SER A 61 -10.47 -13.21 -29.16
C SER A 61 -10.45 -14.53 -28.38
N VAL A 62 -9.80 -14.57 -27.20
CA VAL A 62 -9.71 -15.74 -26.32
C VAL A 62 -10.46 -15.52 -25.02
N ALA A 63 -10.28 -14.36 -24.37
CA ALA A 63 -10.85 -14.12 -23.05
C ALA A 63 -12.29 -13.58 -23.07
N GLY A 64 -12.91 -13.40 -24.25
CA GLY A 64 -14.31 -12.99 -24.36
C GLY A 64 -14.53 -11.48 -24.47
N GLN A 65 -15.57 -10.96 -23.83
CA GLN A 65 -15.96 -9.56 -23.91
C GLN A 65 -16.06 -8.90 -22.56
N GLY A 66 -15.55 -7.68 -22.48
CA GLY A 66 -15.57 -6.83 -21.30
C GLY A 66 -16.39 -5.56 -21.49
N LEU A 67 -17.13 -5.15 -20.46
CA LEU A 67 -17.83 -3.88 -20.40
C LEU A 67 -17.41 -3.13 -19.15
N GLY A 68 -17.06 -1.85 -19.30
CA GLY A 68 -16.64 -1.00 -18.19
C GLY A 68 -17.35 0.35 -18.19
N ALA A 69 -17.39 0.98 -17.04
CA ALA A 69 -17.84 2.34 -16.85
C ALA A 69 -16.94 3.03 -15.80
N GLU A 70 -16.54 4.26 -16.09
CA GLU A 70 -15.82 5.11 -15.16
C GLU A 70 -16.54 6.46 -15.04
N TYR A 71 -17.08 6.73 -13.86
CA TYR A 71 -17.72 8.01 -13.54
C TYR A 71 -16.80 8.83 -12.65
N ARG A 72 -16.63 10.11 -12.98
CA ARG A 72 -15.81 11.07 -12.20
C ARG A 72 -16.58 12.36 -11.97
N TYR A 73 -16.37 12.94 -10.80
CA TYR A 73 -16.93 14.25 -10.49
C TYR A 73 -16.02 15.09 -9.59
N ILE A 74 -16.09 16.41 -9.76
CA ILE A 74 -15.45 17.42 -8.89
C ILE A 74 -16.48 18.54 -8.71
N LEU A 75 -17.18 18.54 -7.57
CA LEU A 75 -18.24 19.51 -7.28
C LEU A 75 -17.73 20.75 -6.51
N GLY A 76 -16.50 20.69 -6.00
CA GLY A 76 -15.88 21.77 -5.25
C GLY A 76 -14.74 21.29 -4.35
N PRO A 77 -14.12 22.17 -3.58
CA PRO A 77 -13.02 21.82 -2.67
C PRO A 77 -13.42 20.72 -1.69
N GLY A 78 -12.74 19.58 -1.75
CA GLY A 78 -13.02 18.42 -0.90
C GLY A 78 -14.24 17.58 -1.30
N SER A 79 -14.92 17.90 -2.41
CA SER A 79 -16.08 17.18 -2.95
C SER A 79 -15.75 16.63 -4.33
N GLN A 80 -15.13 15.46 -4.37
CA GLN A 80 -14.70 14.79 -5.60
C GLN A 80 -14.79 13.28 -5.45
N GLY A 81 -14.91 12.60 -6.55
CA GLY A 81 -14.88 11.14 -6.54
C GLY A 81 -14.76 10.55 -7.92
N ASN A 82 -14.37 9.28 -7.90
CA ASN A 82 -14.37 8.43 -9.07
C ASN A 82 -14.90 7.05 -8.69
N LEU A 83 -15.64 6.45 -9.61
CA LEU A 83 -16.10 5.08 -9.52
C LEU A 83 -15.88 4.40 -10.85
N ARG A 84 -15.15 3.31 -10.83
CA ARG A 84 -14.83 2.50 -12.00
C ARG A 84 -15.32 1.09 -11.77
N THR A 85 -16.12 0.60 -12.71
CA THR A 85 -16.66 -0.75 -12.72
C THR A 85 -16.26 -1.44 -14.01
N TYR A 86 -15.98 -2.73 -13.94
CA TYR A 86 -15.68 -3.53 -15.11
C TYR A 86 -16.18 -4.95 -14.95
N PHE A 87 -16.77 -5.48 -16.00
CA PHE A 87 -17.31 -6.83 -16.08
C PHE A 87 -16.69 -7.54 -17.26
N LEU A 88 -16.23 -8.76 -17.08
CA LEU A 88 -15.71 -9.60 -18.14
C LEU A 88 -16.50 -10.92 -18.16
N ASN A 89 -17.04 -11.24 -19.33
CA ASN A 89 -17.67 -12.53 -19.59
C ASN A 89 -16.65 -13.40 -20.35
N GLN A 90 -16.09 -14.38 -19.66
CA GLN A 90 -15.07 -15.28 -20.20
C GLN A 90 -15.71 -16.58 -20.64
N PRO A 91 -15.53 -17.03 -21.91
CA PRO A 91 -15.91 -18.37 -22.33
C PRO A 91 -15.04 -19.43 -21.63
N ALA A 92 -15.47 -20.68 -21.68
CA ALA A 92 -14.65 -21.80 -21.26
C ALA A 92 -13.47 -21.94 -22.23
N VAL A 93 -12.24 -21.79 -21.74
CA VAL A 93 -11.02 -21.84 -22.55
C VAL A 93 -10.02 -22.79 -21.92
N SER A 94 -9.48 -23.71 -22.72
CA SER A 94 -8.34 -24.53 -22.31
C SER A 94 -7.05 -23.82 -22.68
N TYR A 95 -6.20 -23.50 -21.69
CA TYR A 95 -4.90 -22.88 -21.92
C TYR A 95 -3.81 -23.93 -22.05
N PRO A 96 -2.99 -23.89 -23.12
CA PRO A 96 -1.85 -24.79 -23.24
C PRO A 96 -0.81 -24.50 -22.14
N GLY A 97 -0.35 -25.55 -21.46
CA GLY A 97 0.70 -25.45 -20.43
C GLY A 97 0.21 -25.26 -18.98
N VAL A 98 -1.09 -25.32 -18.73
CA VAL A 98 -1.63 -25.35 -17.37
C VAL A 98 -1.51 -26.77 -16.80
N SER A 99 -1.02 -26.88 -15.56
CA SER A 99 -0.90 -28.14 -14.81
C SER A 99 -2.23 -28.94 -14.84
N THR A 100 -2.13 -30.25 -15.11
CA THR A 100 -3.26 -31.19 -15.23
C THR A 100 -3.96 -31.53 -13.90
N THR A 101 -3.74 -30.74 -12.84
CA THR A 101 -4.41 -30.97 -11.55
C THR A 101 -5.90 -30.59 -11.62
N THR A 102 -6.75 -31.33 -10.90
CA THR A 102 -8.22 -31.19 -10.87
C THR A 102 -8.70 -29.74 -10.64
N ALA A 103 -8.00 -28.97 -9.80
CA ALA A 103 -8.31 -27.55 -9.55
C ALA A 103 -7.95 -26.63 -10.74
N ALA A 104 -6.90 -26.95 -11.49
CA ALA A 104 -6.53 -26.18 -12.70
C ALA A 104 -7.48 -26.49 -13.86
N LYS A 105 -8.01 -27.71 -13.95
CA LYS A 105 -9.08 -28.09 -14.88
C LYS A 105 -10.39 -27.35 -14.57
N ALA A 106 -10.77 -27.25 -13.31
CA ALA A 106 -11.97 -26.52 -12.91
C ALA A 106 -11.89 -25.00 -13.20
N LEU A 107 -10.69 -24.40 -13.11
CA LEU A 107 -10.46 -22.99 -13.43
C LEU A 107 -10.40 -22.69 -14.95
N SER A 108 -10.08 -23.68 -15.77
CA SER A 108 -9.91 -23.52 -17.22
C SER A 108 -11.11 -23.97 -18.05
N SER A 109 -12.04 -24.74 -17.48
CA SER A 109 -13.08 -25.42 -18.26
C SER A 109 -14.49 -24.82 -18.13
N THR A 110 -14.71 -23.87 -17.23
CA THR A 110 -16.03 -23.25 -17.01
C THR A 110 -16.07 -21.82 -17.47
N SER A 111 -17.16 -21.43 -18.15
CA SER A 111 -17.44 -20.02 -18.45
C SER A 111 -17.51 -19.24 -17.13
N LYS A 112 -16.85 -18.08 -17.08
CA LYS A 112 -16.69 -17.30 -15.87
C LYS A 112 -17.10 -15.85 -16.08
N ARG A 113 -17.88 -15.32 -15.16
CA ARG A 113 -18.16 -13.89 -15.05
C ARG A 113 -17.26 -13.29 -13.99
N SER A 114 -16.40 -12.42 -14.41
CA SER A 114 -15.44 -11.72 -13.53
C SER A 114 -15.79 -10.24 -13.47
N PHE A 115 -15.60 -9.62 -12.31
CA PHE A 115 -15.82 -8.18 -12.20
C PHE A 115 -14.85 -7.53 -11.21
N GLN A 116 -14.64 -6.24 -11.42
CA GLN A 116 -13.84 -5.39 -10.55
C GLN A 116 -14.56 -4.05 -10.36
N ILE A 117 -14.53 -3.54 -9.12
CA ILE A 117 -15.08 -2.25 -8.73
C ILE A 117 -13.99 -1.50 -7.96
N ASN A 118 -13.57 -0.36 -8.48
CA ASN A 118 -12.60 0.51 -7.83
C ASN A 118 -13.18 1.92 -7.75
N GLY A 119 -13.02 2.58 -6.62
CA GLY A 119 -13.49 3.95 -6.50
C GLY A 119 -13.10 4.60 -5.19
N ASN A 120 -13.07 5.90 -5.25
CA ASN A 120 -12.87 6.75 -4.09
C ASN A 120 -13.87 7.91 -4.17
N ILE A 121 -14.49 8.21 -3.04
CA ILE A 121 -15.32 9.40 -2.89
C ILE A 121 -14.81 10.21 -1.70
N SER A 122 -14.79 11.51 -1.85
CA SER A 122 -14.58 12.46 -0.77
C SER A 122 -15.64 13.54 -0.92
N GLN A 123 -16.46 13.72 0.11
CA GLN A 123 -17.54 14.68 0.10
C GLN A 123 -17.48 15.52 1.35
N SER A 124 -17.39 16.84 1.20
CA SER A 124 -17.54 17.80 2.28
C SER A 124 -18.99 18.27 2.36
N ILE A 125 -19.58 18.22 3.54
CA ILE A 125 -20.92 18.72 3.84
C ILE A 125 -20.75 19.91 4.79
N GLY A 126 -20.86 21.11 4.23
CA GLY A 126 -20.47 22.33 4.93
C GLY A 126 -18.98 22.28 5.34
N SER A 127 -18.65 22.97 6.41
CA SER A 127 -17.29 23.00 6.99
C SER A 127 -17.06 21.93 8.06
N ALA A 128 -18.12 21.28 8.54
CA ALA A 128 -18.10 20.45 9.74
C ALA A 128 -17.96 18.96 9.46
N VAL A 129 -18.52 18.45 8.36
CA VAL A 129 -18.59 17.01 8.09
C VAL A 129 -17.85 16.66 6.80
N ARG A 130 -17.02 15.62 6.86
CA ARG A 130 -16.37 15.04 5.68
C ARG A 130 -16.65 13.56 5.62
N ILE A 131 -17.18 13.13 4.48
CA ILE A 131 -17.45 11.72 4.17
C ILE A 131 -16.41 11.25 3.16
N ARG A 132 -15.85 10.07 3.38
CA ARG A 132 -14.94 9.39 2.46
C ARG A 132 -15.40 7.95 2.26
N GLY A 133 -15.36 7.51 1.03
CA GLY A 133 -15.61 6.12 0.67
C GLY A 133 -14.49 5.59 -0.19
N ARG A 134 -14.19 4.30 -0.05
CA ARG A 134 -13.26 3.58 -0.89
C ARG A 134 -13.83 2.20 -1.20
N ALA A 135 -13.82 1.84 -2.46
CA ALA A 135 -14.07 0.49 -2.92
C ALA A 135 -12.85 0.00 -3.71
N ASP A 136 -12.37 -1.18 -3.35
CA ASP A 136 -11.35 -1.93 -4.07
C ASP A 136 -11.79 -3.39 -3.99
N PHE A 137 -12.67 -3.76 -4.92
CA PHE A 137 -13.39 -5.02 -4.87
C PHE A 137 -13.25 -5.76 -6.20
N PHE A 138 -13.00 -7.05 -6.15
CA PHE A 138 -12.90 -7.93 -7.30
C PHE A 138 -13.57 -9.27 -6.99
N SER A 139 -14.06 -9.94 -8.03
CA SER A 139 -14.78 -11.22 -7.87
C SER A 139 -13.90 -12.33 -7.31
N ASP A 140 -12.66 -12.40 -7.79
CA ASP A 140 -11.66 -13.39 -7.36
C ASP A 140 -10.23 -12.92 -7.67
N VAL A 141 -9.23 -13.56 -7.07
CA VAL A 141 -7.82 -13.16 -7.20
C VAL A 141 -7.24 -13.29 -8.62
N THR A 142 -7.82 -14.14 -9.47
CA THR A 142 -7.35 -14.31 -10.86
C THR A 142 -7.69 -13.11 -11.73
N VAL A 143 -8.72 -12.35 -11.35
CA VAL A 143 -9.12 -11.08 -11.99
C VAL A 143 -7.98 -10.08 -11.95
N GLN A 144 -7.28 -9.99 -10.82
CA GLN A 144 -6.14 -9.07 -10.69
C GLN A 144 -5.02 -9.41 -11.68
N GLN A 145 -4.71 -10.70 -11.85
CA GLN A 145 -3.70 -11.15 -12.82
C GLN A 145 -4.10 -10.80 -14.26
N THR A 146 -5.38 -10.87 -14.58
CA THR A 146 -5.90 -10.58 -15.91
C THR A 146 -5.88 -9.09 -16.23
N PHE A 147 -6.25 -8.22 -15.28
CA PHE A 147 -6.52 -6.81 -15.53
C PHE A 147 -5.38 -5.88 -15.16
N GLN A 148 -4.57 -6.22 -14.17
CA GLN A 148 -3.53 -5.30 -13.70
C GLN A 148 -2.30 -5.28 -14.62
N THR A 149 -1.66 -4.12 -14.66
CA THR A 149 -0.44 -3.86 -15.44
C THR A 149 0.82 -3.79 -14.57
N ASN A 150 0.66 -3.86 -13.25
CA ASN A 150 1.75 -3.88 -12.28
C ASN A 150 1.72 -5.19 -11.51
N ILE A 151 2.88 -5.83 -11.34
CA ILE A 151 3.00 -7.14 -10.68
C ILE A 151 2.50 -7.08 -9.22
N LEU A 152 2.72 -5.98 -8.51
CA LEU A 152 2.28 -5.82 -7.13
C LEU A 152 0.74 -5.77 -7.03
N GLN A 153 0.08 -5.10 -7.97
CA GLN A 153 -1.37 -5.06 -8.06
C GLN A 153 -1.93 -6.40 -8.57
N ALA A 154 -1.28 -7.01 -9.57
CA ALA A 154 -1.67 -8.32 -10.09
C ALA A 154 -1.58 -9.44 -9.05
N THR A 155 -0.75 -9.27 -8.03
CA THR A 155 -0.59 -10.22 -6.91
C THR A 155 -1.31 -9.77 -5.63
N GLN A 156 -2.13 -8.73 -5.70
CA GLN A 156 -2.92 -8.26 -4.56
C GLN A 156 -3.90 -9.35 -4.10
N ARG A 157 -3.87 -9.62 -2.79
CA ARG A 157 -4.64 -10.69 -2.17
C ARG A 157 -5.75 -10.20 -1.25
N SER A 158 -5.94 -8.89 -1.20
CA SER A 158 -6.97 -8.31 -0.34
C SER A 158 -7.90 -7.43 -1.14
N ARG A 159 -9.20 -7.52 -0.85
CA ARG A 159 -10.25 -6.62 -1.33
C ARG A 159 -10.90 -5.92 -0.16
N ARG A 160 -11.28 -4.68 -0.35
CA ARG A 160 -11.78 -3.83 0.72
C ARG A 160 -12.88 -2.89 0.24
N VAL A 161 -13.87 -2.72 1.11
CA VAL A 161 -14.87 -1.64 0.99
C VAL A 161 -14.92 -0.92 2.33
N ALA A 162 -14.80 0.39 2.32
CA ALA A 162 -14.80 1.20 3.53
C ALA A 162 -15.50 2.54 3.30
N GLY A 163 -16.28 2.96 4.28
CA GLY A 163 -16.85 4.30 4.39
C GLY A 163 -16.45 4.93 5.72
N ASN A 164 -16.13 6.21 5.70
CA ASN A 164 -15.75 6.96 6.89
C ASN A 164 -16.40 8.35 6.86
N ALA A 165 -17.09 8.70 7.93
CA ALA A 165 -17.59 10.05 8.17
C ALA A 165 -16.84 10.65 9.35
N THR A 166 -16.28 11.86 9.18
CA THR A 166 -15.58 12.60 10.23
C THR A 166 -16.27 13.93 10.47
N ALA A 167 -16.40 14.29 11.75
CA ALA A 167 -16.96 15.55 12.16
C ALA A 167 -16.24 16.09 13.41
N ARG A 168 -16.36 17.37 13.64
CA ARG A 168 -15.93 17.98 14.90
C ARG A 168 -17.17 18.41 15.69
N VAL A 169 -17.38 17.77 16.84
CA VAL A 169 -18.56 17.98 17.69
C VAL A 169 -18.09 18.26 19.11
N ALA A 170 -18.53 19.37 19.70
CA ALA A 170 -18.22 19.76 21.09
C ALA A 170 -16.71 19.70 21.44
N GLY A 171 -15.84 20.05 20.48
CA GLY A 171 -14.38 20.03 20.68
C GLY A 171 -13.72 18.64 20.53
N PHE A 172 -14.50 17.61 20.21
CA PHE A 172 -14.01 16.29 19.88
C PHE A 172 -13.99 16.07 18.35
N ASN A 173 -12.95 15.42 17.87
CA ASN A 173 -12.94 14.86 16.53
C ASN A 173 -13.64 13.51 16.58
N THR A 174 -14.78 13.41 15.91
CA THR A 174 -15.56 12.19 15.82
C THR A 174 -15.31 11.52 14.48
N SER A 175 -15.28 10.19 14.46
CA SER A 175 -15.16 9.42 13.24
C SER A 175 -16.05 8.17 13.33
N THR A 176 -16.92 8.00 12.34
CA THR A 176 -17.70 6.80 12.17
C THR A 176 -17.20 6.07 10.93
N THR A 177 -16.80 4.82 11.09
CA THR A 177 -16.26 4.00 10.01
C THR A 177 -17.08 2.71 9.90
N VAL A 178 -17.38 2.34 8.67
CA VAL A 178 -17.87 1.01 8.32
C VAL A 178 -16.85 0.43 7.36
N ASP A 179 -16.23 -0.70 7.69
CA ASP A 179 -15.23 -1.33 6.85
C ASP A 179 -15.40 -2.84 6.79
N TRP A 180 -15.03 -3.36 5.64
CA TRP A 180 -14.99 -4.76 5.32
C TRP A 180 -13.76 -5.04 4.47
N ALA A 181 -12.94 -5.97 4.87
CA ALA A 181 -11.74 -6.38 4.15
C ALA A 181 -11.63 -7.90 4.16
N GLU A 182 -11.42 -8.50 3.00
CA GLU A 182 -11.15 -9.92 2.84
C GLU A 182 -9.73 -10.12 2.34
N THR A 183 -8.99 -10.99 3.01
CA THR A 183 -7.61 -11.35 2.65
C THR A 183 -7.55 -12.83 2.31
N TYR A 184 -7.04 -13.14 1.12
CA TYR A 184 -6.90 -14.50 0.60
C TYR A 184 -5.54 -15.09 1.02
N PHE A 185 -5.53 -16.31 1.54
CA PHE A 185 -4.34 -17.08 1.92
C PHE A 185 -4.07 -18.25 0.97
N GLY A 186 -4.84 -18.39 -0.06
CA GLY A 186 -4.79 -19.41 -1.10
C GLY A 186 -6.00 -19.29 -1.99
N ASP A 187 -6.17 -20.23 -2.90
CA ASP A 187 -7.34 -20.27 -3.79
C ASP A 187 -8.62 -20.63 -3.03
N THR A 188 -8.46 -21.31 -1.91
CA THR A 188 -9.57 -21.92 -1.16
C THR A 188 -9.80 -21.30 0.22
N GLN A 189 -8.91 -20.44 0.70
CA GLN A 189 -9.01 -19.89 2.05
C GLN A 189 -8.93 -18.37 2.05
N SER A 190 -9.80 -17.75 2.82
CA SER A 190 -9.74 -16.31 3.07
C SER A 190 -10.19 -15.99 4.49
N THR A 191 -9.80 -14.79 4.95
CA THR A 191 -10.27 -14.21 6.20
C THR A 191 -10.90 -12.86 5.92
N VAL A 192 -12.11 -12.67 6.38
CA VAL A 192 -12.80 -11.38 6.39
C VAL A 192 -12.64 -10.77 7.77
N ASN A 193 -12.22 -9.51 7.80
CA ASN A 193 -12.24 -8.67 8.99
C ASN A 193 -13.03 -7.40 8.69
N GLY A 194 -13.77 -6.90 9.67
CA GLY A 194 -14.54 -5.68 9.48
C GLY A 194 -15.06 -5.09 10.78
N ALA A 195 -15.54 -3.87 10.69
CA ALA A 195 -16.26 -3.19 11.76
C ALA A 195 -17.51 -2.51 11.22
N ARG A 196 -18.67 -2.71 11.89
CA ARG A 196 -19.97 -2.22 11.42
C ARG A 196 -20.90 -1.87 12.59
N PRO A 197 -20.87 -0.66 13.13
CA PRO A 197 -19.91 0.42 12.87
C PRO A 197 -18.69 0.39 13.82
N ARG A 198 -17.73 1.27 13.54
CA ARG A 198 -16.71 1.73 14.47
C ARG A 198 -16.92 3.24 14.67
N ILE A 199 -17.18 3.66 15.88
CA ILE A 199 -17.40 5.08 16.24
C ILE A 199 -16.29 5.48 17.21
N SER A 200 -15.51 6.47 16.86
CA SER A 200 -14.44 6.96 17.73
C SER A 200 -14.60 8.46 18.05
N LEU A 201 -14.26 8.79 19.27
CA LEU A 201 -14.20 10.15 19.81
C LEU A 201 -12.77 10.42 20.26
N ARG A 202 -12.18 11.50 19.79
CA ARG A 202 -10.83 11.92 20.19
C ARG A 202 -10.80 13.39 20.55
N SER A 203 -10.43 13.71 21.78
CA SER A 203 -10.03 15.08 22.12
C SER A 203 -8.60 15.33 21.67
N GLY A 204 -8.30 16.55 21.24
CA GLY A 204 -6.91 17.01 21.17
C GLY A 204 -6.31 17.12 22.57
N GLU A 205 -4.99 17.19 22.66
CA GLU A 205 -4.30 17.50 23.91
C GLU A 205 -4.70 18.89 24.38
N LYS A 206 -5.17 18.99 25.62
CA LYS A 206 -5.55 20.25 26.26
C LYS A 206 -4.64 20.49 27.47
N PRO A 207 -4.05 21.69 27.63
CA PRO A 207 -3.27 22.00 28.80
C PRO A 207 -4.19 22.08 30.03
N ILE A 208 -3.70 21.62 31.18
CA ILE A 208 -4.36 21.84 32.47
C ILE A 208 -3.91 23.19 33.00
N PRO A 209 -4.83 24.13 33.27
CA PRO A 209 -4.46 25.46 33.75
C PRO A 209 -3.58 25.39 35.00
N GLY A 210 -2.48 26.15 35.00
CA GLY A 210 -1.55 26.23 36.14
C GLY A 210 -0.58 25.09 36.29
N LEU A 211 -0.67 24.04 35.46
CA LEU A 211 0.22 22.86 35.51
C LEU A 211 0.86 22.61 34.13
N PRO A 212 2.12 22.14 34.08
CA PRO A 212 2.78 21.75 32.82
C PRO A 212 2.30 20.39 32.34
N LEU A 213 0.99 20.14 32.35
CA LEU A 213 0.35 18.89 32.06
C LEU A 213 -0.64 19.02 30.90
N TYR A 214 -0.72 18.01 30.08
CA TYR A 214 -1.67 17.94 28.98
C TYR A 214 -2.53 16.67 29.13
N VAL A 215 -3.83 16.83 28.93
CA VAL A 215 -4.78 15.72 28.96
C VAL A 215 -5.41 15.52 27.61
N SER A 216 -5.56 14.28 27.20
CA SER A 216 -6.31 13.86 26.01
C SER A 216 -7.16 12.64 26.32
N LEU A 217 -8.22 12.46 25.53
CA LEU A 217 -9.13 11.33 25.66
C LEU A 217 -9.34 10.70 24.29
N PHE A 218 -9.24 9.39 24.24
CA PHE A 218 -9.70 8.56 23.12
C PHE A 218 -10.76 7.59 23.63
N SER A 219 -11.87 7.47 22.91
CA SER A 219 -12.90 6.48 23.17
C SER A 219 -13.37 5.88 21.84
N GLU A 220 -13.71 4.60 21.83
CA GLU A 220 -14.17 3.89 20.65
C GLU A 220 -15.24 2.88 21.04
N TYR A 221 -16.33 2.89 20.29
CA TYR A 221 -17.26 1.77 20.19
C TYR A 221 -17.05 1.10 18.84
N ALA A 222 -16.95 -0.23 18.81
CA ALA A 222 -16.82 -0.97 17.55
C ALA A 222 -17.59 -2.30 17.63
N SER A 223 -18.45 -2.54 16.65
CA SER A 223 -18.96 -3.88 16.38
C SER A 223 -18.04 -4.55 15.37
N VAL A 224 -17.20 -5.47 15.81
CA VAL A 224 -16.14 -6.09 15.03
C VAL A 224 -16.49 -7.51 14.63
N LEU A 225 -16.03 -7.90 13.45
CA LEU A 225 -16.34 -9.18 12.82
C LEU A 225 -15.03 -9.80 12.29
N ARG A 226 -14.88 -11.11 12.51
CA ARG A 226 -13.87 -11.94 11.86
C ARG A 226 -14.51 -13.21 11.31
N GLN A 227 -14.34 -13.49 10.02
CA GLN A 227 -14.85 -14.70 9.37
C GLN A 227 -13.71 -15.41 8.66
N GLY A 228 -13.56 -16.70 8.94
CA GLY A 228 -12.76 -17.61 8.15
C GLY A 228 -13.64 -18.26 7.09
N LEU A 229 -13.20 -18.22 5.84
CA LEU A 229 -13.85 -18.89 4.71
C LEU A 229 -12.91 -19.97 4.17
N SER A 230 -13.42 -21.19 4.04
CA SER A 230 -12.72 -22.31 3.40
C SER A 230 -13.61 -22.91 2.33
N LYS A 231 -13.08 -23.11 1.13
CA LYS A 231 -13.75 -23.75 -0.01
C LYS A 231 -13.16 -25.13 -0.20
N ASN A 232 -13.96 -26.16 -0.05
CA ASN A 232 -13.64 -27.52 -0.45
C ASN A 232 -14.38 -27.79 -1.76
N TYR A 233 -13.75 -28.48 -2.69
CA TYR A 233 -14.40 -28.89 -3.94
C TYR A 233 -14.74 -30.37 -3.85
N ASP A 234 -15.99 -30.72 -4.14
CA ASP A 234 -16.41 -32.12 -4.25
C ASP A 234 -15.89 -32.78 -5.54
N ALA A 235 -16.27 -34.04 -5.77
CA ALA A 235 -15.83 -34.80 -6.95
C ALA A 235 -16.30 -34.17 -8.29
N ASP A 236 -17.41 -33.43 -8.25
CA ASP A 236 -18.01 -32.75 -9.41
C ASP A 236 -17.49 -31.33 -9.58
N GLY A 237 -16.57 -30.87 -8.71
CA GLY A 237 -15.97 -29.54 -8.77
C GLY A 237 -16.88 -28.44 -8.19
N ILE A 238 -17.94 -28.79 -7.47
CA ILE A 238 -18.84 -27.84 -6.81
C ILE A 238 -18.19 -27.38 -5.49
N PRO A 239 -18.06 -26.05 -5.24
CA PRO A 239 -17.45 -25.57 -4.03
C PRO A 239 -18.39 -25.70 -2.82
N GLU A 240 -18.01 -26.47 -1.83
CA GLU A 240 -18.57 -26.42 -0.50
C GLU A 240 -17.89 -25.31 0.31
N VAL A 241 -18.64 -24.30 0.74
CA VAL A 241 -18.09 -23.17 1.50
C VAL A 241 -18.35 -23.36 2.98
N LYS A 242 -17.29 -23.69 3.73
CA LYS A 242 -17.33 -23.68 5.20
C LYS A 242 -17.01 -22.27 5.71
N LYS A 243 -17.91 -21.71 6.50
CA LYS A 243 -17.79 -20.38 7.07
C LYS A 243 -17.77 -20.48 8.60
N ILE A 244 -16.71 -19.97 9.22
CA ILE A 244 -16.60 -19.80 10.66
C ILE A 244 -16.66 -18.30 10.93
N SER A 245 -17.62 -17.84 11.74
CA SER A 245 -17.85 -16.41 11.97
C SER A 245 -17.87 -16.11 13.46
N HIS A 246 -17.04 -15.15 13.86
CA HIS A 246 -16.99 -14.60 15.20
C HIS A 246 -17.25 -13.10 15.15
N SER A 247 -18.07 -12.60 16.07
CA SER A 247 -18.38 -11.17 16.16
C SER A 247 -18.56 -10.76 17.61
N THR A 248 -18.07 -9.57 17.95
CA THR A 248 -18.22 -9.00 19.29
C THR A 248 -18.36 -7.49 19.19
N SER A 249 -19.11 -6.89 20.11
CA SER A 249 -19.10 -5.44 20.29
C SER A 249 -18.07 -5.08 21.35
N ARG A 250 -17.33 -4.01 21.08
CA ARG A 250 -16.26 -3.53 21.95
C ARG A 250 -16.45 -2.06 22.28
N PHE A 251 -16.28 -1.74 23.56
CA PHE A 251 -16.14 -0.36 24.04
C PHE A 251 -14.74 -0.17 24.61
N HIS A 252 -14.02 0.84 24.15
CA HIS A 252 -12.67 1.16 24.58
C HIS A 252 -12.57 2.62 25.01
N ILE A 253 -11.89 2.89 26.13
CA ILE A 253 -11.62 4.23 26.61
C ILE A 253 -10.15 4.35 27.03
N ASN A 254 -9.52 5.45 26.65
CA ASN A 254 -8.12 5.72 26.91
C ASN A 254 -7.88 7.20 27.23
N PRO A 255 -8.00 7.63 28.47
CA PRO A 255 -7.47 8.91 28.94
C PRO A 255 -5.94 8.85 29.02
N THR A 256 -5.28 9.91 28.56
CA THR A 256 -3.82 10.04 28.57
C THR A 256 -3.43 11.37 29.20
N LEU A 257 -2.51 11.31 30.16
CA LEU A 257 -1.85 12.45 30.75
C LEU A 257 -0.43 12.55 30.21
N ARG A 258 -0.04 13.70 29.65
CA ARG A 258 1.30 13.94 29.12
C ARG A 258 2.00 15.07 29.88
N ILE A 259 3.28 14.84 30.15
CA ILE A 259 4.15 15.74 30.90
C ILE A 259 5.38 16.02 30.04
N PRO A 260 5.42 17.10 29.25
CA PRO A 260 6.61 17.50 28.51
C PRO A 260 7.55 18.28 29.43
N PHE A 261 8.81 17.95 29.38
CA PHE A 261 9.87 18.73 30.03
C PHE A 261 10.83 19.25 28.95
N THR A 262 10.82 20.56 28.73
CA THR A 262 11.57 21.23 27.68
C THR A 262 12.39 22.42 28.18
N LYS A 263 12.64 22.49 29.50
CA LYS A 263 13.38 23.61 30.09
C LYS A 263 14.83 23.72 29.62
N TRP A 264 15.44 22.59 29.25
CA TRP A 264 16.81 22.56 28.80
C TRP A 264 16.87 22.52 27.26
N GLN A 265 17.60 23.45 26.68
CA GLN A 265 17.69 23.58 25.23
C GLN A 265 18.41 22.39 24.53
N PHE A 266 19.25 21.67 25.27
CA PHE A 266 20.07 20.57 24.75
C PHE A 266 19.42 19.19 24.93
N MET A 267 18.29 19.10 25.66
CA MET A 267 17.58 17.84 25.85
C MET A 267 16.08 18.04 26.09
N THR A 268 15.32 17.02 25.73
CA THR A 268 13.88 16.97 25.96
C THR A 268 13.49 15.66 26.62
N LEU A 269 12.55 15.72 27.56
CA LEU A 269 11.91 14.57 28.16
C LEU A 269 10.41 14.69 27.95
N ASN A 270 9.80 13.70 27.32
CA ASN A 270 8.36 13.58 27.15
C ASN A 270 7.89 12.32 27.85
N SER A 271 7.06 12.48 28.85
CA SER A 271 6.48 11.35 29.60
C SER A 271 4.96 11.36 29.47
N SER A 272 4.35 10.19 29.42
CA SER A 272 2.91 10.04 29.45
C SER A 272 2.48 8.82 30.21
N VAL A 273 1.32 8.92 30.83
CA VAL A 273 0.62 7.83 31.48
C VAL A 273 -0.75 7.71 30.84
N SER A 274 -1.06 6.53 30.36
CA SER A 274 -2.35 6.23 29.77
C SER A 274 -3.03 5.10 30.53
N TRP A 275 -4.28 5.29 30.86
CA TRP A 275 -5.11 4.18 31.33
C TRP A 275 -5.95 3.67 30.18
N HIS A 276 -6.07 2.35 30.06
CA HIS A 276 -6.86 1.70 29.04
C HIS A 276 -7.90 0.81 29.70
N GLY A 277 -9.17 1.09 29.42
CA GLY A 277 -10.31 0.25 29.77
C GLY A 277 -10.97 -0.25 28.48
N THR A 278 -11.18 -1.56 28.39
CA THR A 278 -11.85 -2.16 27.23
C THR A 278 -12.82 -3.24 27.72
N TYR A 279 -14.02 -3.23 27.17
CA TYR A 279 -15.04 -4.24 27.41
C TYR A 279 -15.48 -4.84 26.08
N TRP A 280 -15.54 -6.16 26.00
CA TRP A 280 -16.09 -6.94 24.89
C TRP A 280 -17.34 -7.65 25.36
N THR A 281 -18.36 -7.69 24.51
CA THR A 281 -19.63 -8.37 24.83
C THR A 281 -19.52 -9.89 24.81
N LYS A 282 -18.48 -10.43 24.20
CA LYS A 282 -18.21 -11.86 24.07
C LYS A 282 -16.74 -12.16 24.27
N SER A 283 -16.42 -13.25 24.91
CA SER A 283 -15.09 -13.81 25.05
C SER A 283 -14.81 -14.89 24.00
N PHE A 284 -13.57 -15.39 23.97
CA PHE A 284 -13.12 -16.39 22.99
C PHE A 284 -12.20 -17.39 23.68
N ASP A 285 -12.50 -18.67 23.55
CA ASP A 285 -11.63 -19.74 24.00
C ASP A 285 -10.72 -20.19 22.83
N TYR A 286 -9.41 -20.05 23.01
CA TYR A 286 -8.43 -20.45 22.00
C TYR A 286 -8.16 -21.95 21.94
N GLU A 287 -8.50 -22.73 22.99
CA GLU A 287 -8.35 -24.17 23.01
C GLU A 287 -9.48 -24.85 22.21
N SER A 288 -10.72 -24.54 22.53
CA SER A 288 -11.90 -25.04 21.80
C SER A 288 -12.14 -24.31 20.48
N LYS A 289 -11.54 -23.12 20.26
CA LYS A 289 -11.79 -22.18 19.14
C LYS A 289 -13.23 -21.72 19.06
N GLU A 290 -13.93 -21.70 20.17
CA GLU A 290 -15.31 -21.29 20.29
C GLU A 290 -15.46 -19.90 20.88
N GLN A 291 -16.49 -19.21 20.47
CA GLN A 291 -16.89 -17.93 21.03
C GLN A 291 -17.87 -18.17 22.17
N ILE A 292 -17.62 -17.55 23.32
CA ILE A 292 -18.44 -17.68 24.52
C ILE A 292 -19.30 -16.42 24.64
N GLU A 293 -20.60 -16.57 24.87
CA GLU A 293 -21.58 -15.49 25.03
C GLU A 293 -21.49 -14.81 26.42
N SER A 294 -20.30 -14.64 26.91
CA SER A 294 -19.96 -14.02 28.19
C SER A 294 -19.01 -12.86 27.95
N GLY A 295 -19.32 -11.70 28.52
CA GLY A 295 -18.50 -10.51 28.37
C GLY A 295 -17.16 -10.63 29.11
N VAL A 296 -16.15 -9.95 28.59
CA VAL A 296 -14.82 -9.86 29.18
C VAL A 296 -14.34 -8.41 29.21
N ASP A 297 -13.70 -8.01 30.30
CA ASP A 297 -13.11 -6.68 30.43
C ASP A 297 -11.59 -6.77 30.62
N ARG A 298 -10.90 -5.74 30.18
CA ARG A 298 -9.47 -5.59 30.32
C ARG A 298 -9.11 -4.18 30.74
N ARG A 299 -8.27 -4.06 31.76
CA ARG A 299 -7.80 -2.78 32.28
C ARG A 299 -6.30 -2.85 32.46
N TYR A 300 -5.59 -1.84 31.97
CA TYR A 300 -4.14 -1.75 32.14
C TYR A 300 -3.67 -0.30 32.06
N PHE A 301 -2.47 -0.06 32.56
CA PHE A 301 -1.76 1.20 32.40
C PHE A 301 -0.62 1.04 31.40
N GLU A 302 -0.38 2.09 30.65
CA GLU A 302 0.80 2.25 29.83
C GLU A 302 1.56 3.49 30.28
N PHE A 303 2.83 3.29 30.64
CA PHE A 303 3.79 4.33 30.96
C PHE A 303 4.74 4.46 29.78
N TYR A 304 4.87 5.65 29.24
CA TYR A 304 5.82 5.95 28.18
C TYR A 304 6.64 7.17 28.57
N SER A 305 7.96 7.06 28.41
CA SER A 305 8.87 8.17 28.61
C SER A 305 9.93 8.16 27.52
N ARG A 306 10.17 9.29 26.90
CA ARG A 306 11.20 9.46 25.87
C ARG A 306 12.12 10.60 26.24
N PHE A 307 13.36 10.27 26.37
CA PHE A 307 14.47 11.18 26.55
C PHE A 307 15.25 11.32 25.23
N THR A 308 15.48 12.56 24.80
CA THR A 308 16.28 12.90 23.62
C THR A 308 17.34 13.91 24.01
N GLY A 309 18.58 13.59 23.76
CA GLY A 309 19.72 14.40 24.08
C GLY A 309 20.70 13.72 25.07
N PRO A 310 21.79 14.39 25.46
CA PRO A 310 22.19 15.73 25.01
C PRO A 310 22.44 15.78 23.51
N VAL A 311 21.92 16.84 22.87
CA VAL A 311 22.10 17.05 21.43
C VAL A 311 23.43 17.75 21.22
N PHE A 312 24.33 17.07 20.52
CA PHE A 312 25.62 17.65 20.14
C PHE A 312 25.51 18.22 18.73
N SER A 313 26.03 19.42 18.51
CA SER A 313 26.08 19.98 17.17
C SER A 313 27.39 20.71 16.92
N LYS A 314 27.91 20.55 15.70
CA LYS A 314 29.08 21.28 15.20
C LYS A 314 28.73 21.92 13.87
N VAL A 315 29.05 23.19 13.76
CA VAL A 315 28.89 23.99 12.53
C VAL A 315 30.28 24.36 12.04
N TRP A 316 30.49 24.28 10.74
CA TRP A 316 31.72 24.79 10.12
C TRP A 316 31.40 25.41 8.77
N ASP A 317 32.15 26.43 8.42
CA ASP A 317 32.05 27.17 7.19
C ASP A 317 32.98 26.57 6.12
N THR A 318 32.49 26.50 4.91
CA THR A 318 33.21 25.97 3.73
C THR A 318 33.06 26.95 2.57
N PRO A 319 33.63 28.17 2.67
CA PRO A 319 33.42 29.25 1.71
C PRO A 319 33.90 28.91 0.30
N ASN A 320 34.87 28.00 0.18
CA ASN A 320 35.43 27.55 -1.10
C ASN A 320 34.76 26.32 -1.68
N SER A 321 33.74 25.75 -0.99
CA SER A 321 33.00 24.61 -1.51
C SER A 321 31.99 25.05 -2.58
N SER A 322 32.00 24.35 -3.72
CA SER A 322 30.97 24.55 -4.77
C SER A 322 29.59 24.01 -4.37
N TYR A 323 29.53 23.16 -3.36
CA TYR A 323 28.29 22.48 -2.94
C TYR A 323 27.52 23.26 -1.88
N ALA A 324 28.18 23.68 -0.79
CA ALA A 324 27.56 24.39 0.32
C ALA A 324 28.56 25.32 1.00
N GLU A 325 28.10 26.49 1.46
CA GLU A 325 28.89 27.48 2.19
C GLU A 325 29.08 27.11 3.67
N ARG A 326 28.18 26.28 4.20
CA ARG A 326 28.17 25.89 5.61
C ARG A 326 27.58 24.51 5.80
N PHE A 327 28.17 23.73 6.70
CA PHE A 327 27.65 22.44 7.15
C PHE A 327 27.36 22.47 8.64
N LYS A 328 26.36 21.69 9.05
CA LYS A 328 26.04 21.41 10.45
C LYS A 328 25.88 19.89 10.63
N HIS A 329 26.66 19.32 11.54
CA HIS A 329 26.46 17.95 12.02
C HIS A 329 25.72 17.99 13.36
N VAL A 330 24.69 17.18 13.50
CA VAL A 330 23.91 17.07 14.71
C VAL A 330 23.87 15.60 15.11
N ILE A 331 24.17 15.30 16.36
CA ILE A 331 24.08 13.97 16.96
C ILE A 331 23.00 14.02 18.03
N GLU A 332 21.97 13.21 17.85
CA GLU A 332 20.80 13.13 18.71
C GLU A 332 20.67 11.72 19.30
N PRO A 333 21.25 11.43 20.46
CA PRO A 333 20.97 10.20 21.18
C PRO A 333 19.55 10.23 21.76
N SER A 334 18.88 9.09 21.76
CA SER A 334 17.55 8.96 22.33
C SER A 334 17.38 7.63 23.05
N VAL A 335 16.67 7.68 24.17
CA VAL A 335 16.25 6.51 24.92
C VAL A 335 14.76 6.66 25.21
N SER A 336 13.99 5.59 24.99
CA SER A 336 12.59 5.58 25.42
C SER A 336 12.29 4.33 26.22
N PHE A 337 11.49 4.53 27.23
CA PHE A 337 10.99 3.50 28.14
C PHE A 337 9.49 3.35 27.93
N GLN A 338 9.00 2.15 27.76
CA GLN A 338 7.57 1.83 27.70
C GLN A 338 7.28 0.64 28.59
N ARG A 339 6.33 0.81 29.50
CA ARG A 339 5.83 -0.25 30.37
C ARG A 339 4.34 -0.40 30.18
N THR A 340 3.89 -1.61 29.85
CA THR A 340 2.48 -2.02 29.89
C THR A 340 2.32 -2.94 31.09
N THR A 341 1.35 -2.65 31.97
CA THR A 341 1.08 -3.50 33.15
C THR A 341 0.56 -4.88 32.73
N ALA A 342 0.50 -5.82 33.67
CA ALA A 342 0.03 -7.17 33.39
C ALA A 342 -1.40 -7.19 32.82
N ILE A 343 -1.65 -8.14 31.96
CA ILE A 343 -2.94 -8.43 31.32
C ILE A 343 -3.13 -9.93 31.44
N ASP A 344 -4.10 -10.36 32.24
CA ASP A 344 -4.27 -11.76 32.59
C ASP A 344 -5.17 -12.50 31.59
N ASN A 345 -6.10 -11.78 30.94
CA ASN A 345 -7.11 -12.34 30.03
C ASN A 345 -6.77 -12.18 28.54
N PHE A 346 -5.50 -12.17 28.17
CA PHE A 346 -5.06 -12.00 26.79
C PHE A 346 -5.64 -13.07 25.85
N ASP A 347 -5.73 -14.32 26.32
CA ASP A 347 -6.21 -15.45 25.53
C ASP A 347 -7.75 -15.60 25.52
N GLU A 348 -8.47 -14.81 26.31
CA GLU A 348 -9.94 -14.78 26.32
C GLU A 348 -10.53 -13.79 25.31
N ILE A 349 -9.69 -13.05 24.59
CA ILE A 349 -10.11 -11.97 23.69
C ILE A 349 -9.90 -12.40 22.25
N LEU A 350 -10.93 -12.30 21.42
CA LEU A 350 -10.81 -12.49 19.96
C LEU A 350 -9.96 -11.36 19.35
N LYS A 351 -8.81 -11.71 18.81
CA LYS A 351 -7.82 -10.75 18.26
C LYS A 351 -8.17 -10.38 16.83
N ILE A 352 -8.74 -9.21 16.63
CA ILE A 352 -9.17 -8.69 15.33
C ILE A 352 -8.27 -7.54 14.89
N ASP A 353 -7.98 -6.60 15.79
CA ASP A 353 -7.17 -5.41 15.49
C ASP A 353 -6.11 -5.11 16.57
N GLY A 354 -5.50 -3.90 16.48
CA GLY A 354 -4.43 -3.50 17.40
C GLY A 354 -4.88 -3.32 18.85
N ILE A 355 -6.14 -2.94 19.11
CA ILE A 355 -6.64 -2.82 20.48
C ILE A 355 -6.74 -4.21 21.11
N ASP A 356 -7.23 -5.20 20.39
CA ASP A 356 -7.41 -6.55 20.91
C ASP A 356 -6.09 -7.27 21.18
N SER A 357 -5.06 -6.95 20.40
CA SER A 357 -3.76 -7.67 20.38
C SER A 357 -2.71 -7.08 21.33
N ILE A 358 -3.10 -6.32 22.34
CA ILE A 358 -2.16 -5.74 23.31
C ILE A 358 -1.68 -6.81 24.29
N THR A 359 -0.38 -6.96 24.37
CA THR A 359 0.29 -7.88 25.32
C THR A 359 0.71 -7.11 26.56
N GLY A 360 0.27 -7.58 27.73
CA GLY A 360 0.64 -7.02 29.02
C GLY A 360 1.96 -7.54 29.58
N GLY A 361 2.33 -7.03 30.76
CA GLY A 361 3.50 -7.48 31.51
C GLY A 361 4.84 -7.15 30.86
N ARG A 362 4.88 -6.30 29.82
CA ARG A 362 6.10 -6.02 29.08
C ARG A 362 6.72 -4.66 29.39
N THR A 363 8.04 -4.65 29.47
CA THR A 363 8.83 -3.43 29.49
C THR A 363 9.74 -3.42 28.26
N ARG A 364 9.69 -2.35 27.50
CA ARG A 364 10.55 -2.12 26.34
C ARG A 364 11.41 -0.87 26.56
N ILE A 365 12.69 -1.03 26.37
CA ILE A 365 13.65 0.06 26.35
C ILE A 365 14.15 0.16 24.91
N SER A 366 13.89 1.28 24.26
CA SER A 366 14.40 1.56 22.91
C SER A 366 15.49 2.61 23.01
N TYR A 367 16.66 2.31 22.48
CA TYR A 367 17.79 3.22 22.47
C TYR A 367 18.39 3.32 21.08
N GLY A 368 18.89 4.51 20.78
CA GLY A 368 19.43 4.78 19.46
C GLY A 368 20.11 6.13 19.37
N VAL A 369 20.72 6.35 18.23
CA VAL A 369 21.36 7.60 17.88
C VAL A 369 21.02 7.98 16.45
N THR A 370 20.70 9.27 16.24
CA THR A 370 20.51 9.83 14.91
C THR A 370 21.57 10.88 14.65
N ASN A 371 22.34 10.68 13.59
CA ASN A 371 23.29 11.65 13.08
C ASN A 371 22.68 12.34 11.86
N ARG A 372 22.64 13.68 11.87
CA ARG A 372 22.12 14.49 10.77
C ARG A 372 23.18 15.44 10.28
N PHE A 373 23.38 15.46 8.97
CA PHE A 373 24.24 16.41 8.29
C PHE A 373 23.36 17.35 7.47
N LEU A 374 23.40 18.63 7.83
CA LEU A 374 22.70 19.68 7.14
C LEU A 374 23.70 20.51 6.34
N ALA A 375 23.30 20.95 5.17
CA ALA A 375 24.11 21.81 4.30
C ALA A 375 23.29 23.06 3.94
N ARG A 376 23.92 24.23 4.02
CA ARG A 376 23.36 25.49 3.54
C ARG A 376 23.96 25.82 2.18
N ARG A 377 23.12 25.81 1.14
CA ARG A 377 23.55 26.10 -0.23
C ARG A 377 23.50 27.59 -0.52
N ARG A 378 24.45 28.07 -1.33
CA ARG A 378 24.51 29.49 -1.70
C ARG A 378 23.28 29.99 -2.46
N VAL A 379 22.74 29.18 -3.36
CA VAL A 379 21.64 29.60 -4.26
C VAL A 379 20.28 29.61 -3.59
N GLN A 380 20.05 28.71 -2.63
CA GLN A 380 18.72 28.53 -2.00
C GLN A 380 18.59 29.16 -0.62
N GLY A 381 19.72 29.56 0.02
CA GLY A 381 19.74 30.23 1.33
C GLY A 381 19.32 29.38 2.53
N ASP A 382 18.52 28.34 2.34
CA ASP A 382 18.00 27.47 3.40
C ASP A 382 18.93 26.29 3.71
N ALA A 383 19.01 25.93 4.98
CA ALA A 383 19.70 24.72 5.41
C ALA A 383 18.80 23.50 5.24
N ARG A 384 19.30 22.48 4.53
CA ARG A 384 18.58 21.21 4.35
C ARG A 384 19.39 20.03 4.86
N GLU A 385 18.69 18.98 5.29
CA GLU A 385 19.31 17.71 5.63
C GLU A 385 19.76 16.98 4.35
N VAL A 386 21.06 16.71 4.27
CA VAL A 386 21.68 16.04 3.10
C VAL A 386 22.03 14.58 3.39
N LEU A 387 22.25 14.25 4.66
CA LEU A 387 22.50 12.89 5.11
C LEU A 387 21.93 12.69 6.52
N SER A 388 21.23 11.60 6.73
CA SER A 388 20.76 11.14 8.05
C SER A 388 21.13 9.68 8.24
N ILE A 389 21.73 9.37 9.40
CA ILE A 389 22.13 8.01 9.81
C ILE A 389 21.48 7.74 11.14
N ALA A 390 20.49 6.83 11.18
CA ALA A 390 19.80 6.46 12.40
C ALA A 390 20.06 4.98 12.73
N MET A 391 20.48 4.72 13.97
CA MET A 391 20.61 3.38 14.55
C MET A 391 19.63 3.24 15.69
N LEU A 392 18.94 2.12 15.76
CA LEU A 392 17.96 1.83 16.79
C LEU A 392 18.00 0.35 17.18
N GLN A 393 17.88 0.06 18.48
CA GLN A 393 17.68 -1.27 19.01
C GLN A 393 16.69 -1.23 20.17
N ASN A 394 15.92 -2.30 20.35
CA ASN A 394 15.02 -2.46 21.49
C ASN A 394 15.48 -3.61 22.37
N TYR A 395 15.36 -3.41 23.68
CA TYR A 395 15.50 -4.41 24.71
C TYR A 395 14.15 -4.64 25.39
N TYR A 396 13.78 -5.90 25.56
CA TYR A 396 12.59 -6.34 26.28
C TYR A 396 12.98 -7.10 27.53
N THR A 397 12.31 -6.82 28.63
CA THR A 397 12.50 -7.60 29.87
C THR A 397 12.00 -9.04 29.71
N ASP A 398 10.94 -9.23 28.92
CA ASP A 398 10.39 -10.53 28.53
C ASP A 398 10.71 -10.82 27.06
N ALA A 399 11.37 -11.96 26.81
CA ALA A 399 11.72 -12.40 25.46
C ALA A 399 10.48 -12.66 24.57
N GLN A 400 9.39 -13.11 25.13
CA GLN A 400 8.13 -13.38 24.41
C GLN A 400 7.51 -12.09 23.85
N ALA A 401 7.71 -10.96 24.50
CA ALA A 401 7.14 -9.67 24.08
C ALA A 401 7.63 -9.22 22.70
N THR A 402 8.82 -9.64 22.26
CA THR A 402 9.37 -9.26 20.94
C THR A 402 8.57 -9.81 19.78
N GLN A 403 7.85 -10.91 19.95
CA GLN A 403 7.05 -11.54 18.91
C GLN A 403 5.86 -10.67 18.47
N TYR A 404 5.42 -9.77 19.33
CA TYR A 404 4.26 -8.91 19.11
C TYR A 404 4.64 -7.49 18.66
N ASP A 405 5.92 -7.20 18.51
CA ASP A 405 6.37 -5.90 18.01
C ASP A 405 6.39 -5.86 16.48
N ARG A 406 5.36 -5.28 15.87
CA ARG A 406 5.21 -5.16 14.42
C ARG A 406 6.11 -4.11 13.77
N ARG A 407 6.87 -3.32 14.52
CA ARG A 407 7.76 -2.29 13.96
C ARG A 407 8.86 -2.88 13.09
N PHE A 408 9.25 -4.11 13.38
CA PHE A 408 10.28 -4.83 12.65
C PHE A 408 9.67 -6.00 11.87
N SER A 409 8.56 -5.76 11.18
CA SER A 409 7.79 -6.78 10.46
C SER A 409 8.59 -7.58 9.43
N THR A 410 9.70 -7.04 8.92
CA THR A 410 10.58 -7.76 7.98
C THR A 410 11.33 -8.91 8.62
N SER A 411 11.71 -8.78 9.88
CA SER A 411 12.38 -9.82 10.69
C SER A 411 11.44 -10.55 11.63
N PHE A 412 10.17 -10.17 11.65
CA PHE A 412 9.19 -10.67 12.60
C PHE A 412 8.87 -12.17 12.41
N ASN A 413 8.82 -12.63 11.18
CA ASN A 413 8.45 -14.00 10.87
C ASN A 413 9.60 -14.98 11.15
N GLY A 414 9.35 -15.93 12.02
CA GLY A 414 10.22 -17.08 12.23
C GLY A 414 11.41 -16.84 13.14
N THR A 415 11.37 -15.84 14.02
CA THR A 415 12.43 -15.63 14.99
C THR A 415 12.10 -16.31 16.32
N ALA A 416 13.05 -17.03 16.88
CA ALA A 416 12.95 -17.48 18.27
C ALA A 416 12.84 -16.26 19.21
N PRO A 417 12.07 -16.33 20.32
CA PRO A 417 11.96 -15.26 21.29
C PRO A 417 13.33 -14.80 21.78
N ALA A 418 13.51 -13.49 21.86
CA ALA A 418 14.75 -12.90 22.35
C ALA A 418 14.48 -11.56 23.03
N LYS A 419 15.32 -11.20 24.00
CA LYS A 419 15.20 -9.91 24.70
C LYS A 419 15.66 -8.73 23.83
N LEU A 420 16.59 -8.94 22.90
CA LEU A 420 17.09 -7.91 21.99
C LEU A 420 16.52 -8.09 20.60
N THR A 421 16.04 -7.00 20.01
CA THR A 421 15.75 -6.97 18.58
C THR A 421 17.04 -6.81 17.78
N PRO A 422 17.04 -7.11 16.47
CA PRO A 422 18.16 -6.71 15.61
C PRO A 422 18.44 -5.22 15.70
N VAL A 423 19.70 -4.83 15.51
CA VAL A 423 20.07 -3.42 15.32
C VAL A 423 19.56 -2.99 13.95
N SER A 424 18.69 -2.00 13.93
CA SER A 424 18.20 -1.37 12.71
C SER A 424 19.07 -0.16 12.36
N LEU A 425 19.62 -0.13 11.15
CA LEU A 425 20.35 1.01 10.59
C LEU A 425 19.57 1.54 9.40
N ILE A 426 19.29 2.84 9.42
CA ILE A 426 18.66 3.58 8.32
C ILE A 426 19.58 4.72 7.93
N VAL A 427 20.03 4.71 6.68
CA VAL A 427 20.82 5.82 6.09
C VAL A 427 19.96 6.45 5.00
N ARG A 428 19.73 7.76 5.09
CA ARG A 428 19.04 8.55 4.07
C ARG A 428 19.98 9.61 3.55
N GLY A 429 20.19 9.64 2.25
CA GLY A 429 20.97 10.65 1.55
C GLY A 429 20.10 11.43 0.58
N SER A 430 20.16 12.75 0.64
CA SER A 430 19.46 13.66 -0.25
C SER A 430 20.37 14.85 -0.61
N PRO A 431 21.51 14.58 -1.30
CA PRO A 431 22.51 15.59 -1.57
C PRO A 431 21.99 16.72 -2.45
N THR A 432 21.05 16.42 -3.34
CA THR A 432 20.37 17.40 -4.20
C THR A 432 18.86 17.14 -4.23
N ASP A 433 18.07 18.07 -4.79
CA ASP A 433 16.63 17.85 -5.01
C ASP A 433 16.38 16.75 -6.05
N GLN A 434 17.40 16.50 -6.86
CA GLN A 434 17.37 15.55 -7.95
C GLN A 434 17.75 14.12 -7.56
N VAL A 435 18.45 13.96 -6.41
CA VAL A 435 18.98 12.67 -5.98
C VAL A 435 18.60 12.40 -4.53
N ASN A 436 17.93 11.27 -4.31
CA ASN A 436 17.72 10.74 -2.97
C ASN A 436 17.98 9.24 -2.96
N ALA A 437 18.45 8.75 -1.82
CA ALA A 437 18.65 7.31 -1.59
C ALA A 437 18.41 6.97 -0.13
N THR A 438 17.89 5.77 0.11
CA THR A 438 17.71 5.23 1.46
C THR A 438 18.26 3.81 1.50
N LEU A 439 19.12 3.54 2.48
CA LEU A 439 19.59 2.20 2.83
C LEU A 439 18.97 1.82 4.16
N ARG A 440 18.39 0.62 4.24
CA ARG A 440 17.91 0.02 5.48
C ARG A 440 18.53 -1.35 5.66
N THR A 441 19.02 -1.63 6.84
CA THR A 441 19.57 -2.94 7.16
C THR A 441 19.29 -3.32 8.61
N GLU A 442 19.16 -4.61 8.85
CA GLU A 442 18.98 -5.20 10.17
C GLU A 442 20.13 -6.18 10.43
N TYR A 443 20.86 -5.94 11.53
CA TYR A 443 21.93 -6.78 11.99
C TYR A 443 21.53 -7.51 13.28
N ASP A 444 21.53 -8.83 13.23
CA ASP A 444 21.23 -9.64 14.41
C ASP A 444 22.51 -9.92 15.21
N THR A 445 22.58 -9.33 16.40
CA THR A 445 23.75 -9.48 17.28
C THR A 445 23.94 -10.89 17.83
N ARG A 446 22.87 -11.71 17.88
CA ARG A 446 22.95 -13.10 18.37
C ARG A 446 23.62 -14.04 17.37
N TYR A 447 23.35 -13.80 16.09
CA TYR A 447 23.87 -14.61 14.99
C TYR A 447 25.06 -13.97 14.30
N GLY A 448 25.46 -12.75 14.70
CA GLY A 448 26.56 -12.02 14.07
C GLY A 448 26.35 -11.73 12.58
N ALA A 449 25.10 -11.58 12.13
CA ALA A 449 24.76 -11.57 10.70
C ALA A 449 23.70 -10.52 10.34
N PHE A 450 23.81 -9.98 9.13
CA PHE A 450 22.73 -9.17 8.55
C PHE A 450 21.57 -10.07 8.13
N ARG A 451 20.35 -9.73 8.57
CA ARG A 451 19.11 -10.42 8.19
C ARG A 451 18.54 -9.88 6.89
N THR A 452 18.38 -8.58 6.83
CA THR A 452 17.77 -7.87 5.71
C THR A 452 18.64 -6.70 5.29
N ILE A 453 18.73 -6.46 4.00
CA ILE A 453 19.33 -5.27 3.43
C ILE A 453 18.40 -4.79 2.32
N SER A 454 18.06 -3.51 2.32
CA SER A 454 17.33 -2.89 1.23
C SER A 454 17.87 -1.50 0.93
N ALA A 455 17.94 -1.17 -0.34
CA ALA A 455 18.31 0.16 -0.80
C ALA A 455 17.27 0.61 -1.83
N ASP A 456 16.82 1.83 -1.73
CA ASP A 456 15.95 2.48 -2.71
C ASP A 456 16.44 3.89 -2.98
N GLY A 457 16.21 4.38 -4.20
CA GLY A 457 16.62 5.73 -4.55
C GLY A 457 15.97 6.24 -5.82
N THR A 458 16.04 7.55 -5.98
CA THR A 458 15.53 8.26 -7.15
C THR A 458 16.59 9.22 -7.67
N VAL A 459 16.75 9.25 -8.97
CA VAL A 459 17.56 10.24 -9.68
C VAL A 459 16.67 10.93 -10.72
N SER A 460 16.66 12.26 -10.70
CA SER A 460 15.92 13.09 -11.66
C SER A 460 16.89 14.08 -12.33
N LEU A 461 16.91 14.13 -13.65
CA LEU A 461 17.67 15.10 -14.41
C LEU A 461 16.71 16.08 -15.10
N GLY A 462 16.30 17.09 -14.34
CA GLY A 462 15.23 17.99 -14.72
C GLY A 462 13.91 17.23 -14.93
N GLU A 463 13.09 17.69 -15.88
CA GLU A 463 11.85 17.02 -16.28
C GLU A 463 12.06 15.93 -17.34
N ARG A 464 13.29 15.82 -17.88
CA ARG A 464 13.59 14.96 -19.03
C ARG A 464 13.85 13.51 -18.65
N PHE A 465 14.43 13.27 -17.49
CA PHE A 465 14.79 11.92 -17.07
C PHE A 465 14.53 11.73 -15.59
N ARG A 466 13.84 10.67 -15.25
CA ARG A 466 13.66 10.24 -13.86
C ARG A 466 13.75 8.72 -13.76
N THR A 467 14.57 8.25 -12.88
CA THR A 467 14.67 6.83 -12.55
C THR A 467 14.54 6.62 -11.05
N THR A 468 13.73 5.63 -10.68
CA THR A 468 13.67 5.09 -9.32
C THR A 468 14.18 3.67 -9.37
N GLY A 469 15.03 3.30 -8.43
CA GLY A 469 15.55 1.95 -8.31
C GLY A 469 15.39 1.43 -6.90
N GLY A 470 15.20 0.14 -6.77
CA GLY A 470 15.13 -0.56 -5.49
C GLY A 470 15.85 -1.89 -5.54
N TRP A 471 16.53 -2.22 -4.48
CA TRP A 471 17.18 -3.50 -4.24
C TRP A 471 16.82 -3.99 -2.84
N SER A 472 16.45 -5.25 -2.70
CA SER A 472 16.13 -5.84 -1.41
C SER A 472 16.58 -7.29 -1.35
N GLN A 473 17.17 -7.66 -0.22
CA GLN A 473 17.66 -9.02 0.04
C GLN A 473 17.34 -9.45 1.46
N ARG A 474 16.76 -10.63 1.61
CA ARG A 474 16.76 -11.41 2.84
C ARG A 474 17.94 -12.39 2.78
N ARG A 475 18.83 -12.30 3.74
CA ARG A 475 20.07 -13.10 3.75
C ARG A 475 19.86 -14.40 4.51
N PHE A 476 20.60 -15.43 4.07
CA PHE A 476 20.64 -16.69 4.80
C PHE A 476 21.36 -16.49 6.15
N VAL A 477 20.73 -16.96 7.24
CA VAL A 477 21.30 -16.98 8.57
C VAL A 477 21.05 -18.37 9.15
N GLU A 478 22.12 -19.10 9.39
CA GLU A 478 22.05 -20.45 9.93
C GLU A 478 21.40 -20.46 11.33
N GLY A 479 20.53 -21.42 11.58
CA GLY A 479 19.83 -21.57 12.87
C GLY A 479 18.70 -20.55 13.12
N LEU A 480 18.53 -19.53 12.27
CA LEU A 480 17.45 -18.55 12.42
C LEU A 480 16.22 -18.97 11.60
N SER A 481 15.15 -19.37 12.30
CA SER A 481 13.88 -19.73 11.65
C SER A 481 13.37 -18.63 10.73
N GLY A 482 12.93 -19.00 9.50
CA GLY A 482 12.52 -18.06 8.46
C GLY A 482 13.67 -17.42 7.65
N PHE A 483 14.93 -17.64 8.05
CA PHE A 483 16.13 -17.23 7.32
C PHE A 483 17.08 -18.40 7.00
N ASN A 484 16.84 -19.58 7.55
CA ASN A 484 17.65 -20.78 7.40
C ASN A 484 17.28 -21.66 6.20
N ASN A 485 16.31 -21.26 5.40
CA ASN A 485 15.92 -21.95 4.18
C ASN A 485 16.16 -21.06 2.95
N ARG A 486 17.18 -21.38 2.17
CA ARG A 486 17.57 -20.60 0.97
C ARG A 486 16.46 -20.49 -0.07
N SER A 487 15.59 -21.49 -0.21
CA SER A 487 14.52 -21.48 -1.19
C SER A 487 13.40 -20.47 -0.87
N SER A 488 13.22 -20.15 0.43
CA SER A 488 12.22 -19.18 0.91
C SER A 488 12.72 -17.75 1.02
N LEU A 489 14.03 -17.53 0.82
CA LEU A 489 14.60 -16.18 0.85
C LEU A 489 14.24 -15.40 -0.41
N THR A 490 14.33 -14.09 -0.31
CA THR A 490 14.00 -13.16 -1.39
C THR A 490 15.19 -12.29 -1.75
N HIS A 491 15.40 -12.07 -3.05
CA HIS A 491 16.41 -11.16 -3.55
C HIS A 491 15.90 -10.51 -4.82
N PHE A 492 15.48 -9.23 -4.74
CA PHE A 492 14.83 -8.51 -5.82
C PHE A 492 15.56 -7.23 -6.19
N ILE A 493 15.53 -6.92 -7.49
CA ILE A 493 15.88 -5.61 -8.03
C ILE A 493 14.67 -5.12 -8.83
N ASN A 494 14.32 -3.85 -8.63
CA ASN A 494 13.30 -3.19 -9.42
C ASN A 494 13.80 -1.84 -9.93
N SER A 495 13.26 -1.38 -11.04
CA SER A 495 13.48 -0.04 -11.53
C SER A 495 12.25 0.46 -12.27
N ALA A 496 12.02 1.77 -12.19
CA ALA A 496 11.05 2.50 -12.98
C ALA A 496 11.73 3.75 -13.53
N THR A 497 11.91 3.79 -14.85
CA THR A 497 12.60 4.85 -15.56
C THR A 497 11.65 5.53 -16.54
N THR A 498 11.62 6.84 -16.52
CA THR A 498 10.88 7.66 -17.48
C THR A 498 11.84 8.61 -18.16
N PHE A 499 11.67 8.82 -19.47
CA PHE A 499 12.42 9.81 -20.21
C PHE A 499 11.50 10.57 -21.18
N LYS A 500 11.82 11.85 -21.39
CA LYS A 500 11.12 12.78 -22.26
C LYS A 500 12.15 13.60 -23.04
N ILE A 501 12.02 13.65 -24.33
CA ILE A 501 12.91 14.42 -25.23
C ILE A 501 12.07 15.21 -26.22
N LEU A 502 12.67 16.17 -26.91
CA LEU A 502 12.02 17.03 -27.90
C LEU A 502 10.75 17.70 -27.36
N ASP A 503 10.86 18.35 -26.20
CA ASP A 503 9.75 19.01 -25.50
C ASP A 503 8.51 18.11 -25.33
N ASN A 504 8.78 16.88 -24.85
CA ASN A 504 7.78 15.84 -24.61
C ASN A 504 7.11 15.26 -25.87
N ARG A 505 7.66 15.52 -27.07
CA ARG A 505 7.18 14.87 -28.31
C ARG A 505 7.53 13.40 -28.36
N VAL A 506 8.69 13.01 -27.84
CA VAL A 506 9.14 11.63 -27.74
C VAL A 506 9.43 11.31 -26.29
N GLY A 507 8.98 10.16 -25.83
CA GLY A 507 9.33 9.69 -24.51
C GLY A 507 9.03 8.22 -24.32
N GLY A 508 9.36 7.74 -23.13
CA GLY A 508 9.11 6.35 -22.79
C GLY A 508 9.22 6.06 -21.32
N VAL A 509 8.77 4.86 -21.00
CA VAL A 509 8.81 4.29 -19.65
C VAL A 509 9.39 2.89 -19.73
N TYR A 510 10.36 2.60 -18.90
CA TYR A 510 10.86 1.25 -18.71
C TYR A 510 10.77 0.86 -17.22
N ASN A 511 9.97 -0.16 -16.93
CA ASN A 511 9.80 -0.68 -15.59
C ASN A 511 10.15 -2.16 -15.58
N PHE A 512 10.88 -2.62 -14.56
CA PHE A 512 11.12 -4.03 -14.37
C PHE A 512 11.16 -4.43 -12.90
N ASN A 513 10.83 -5.69 -12.65
CA ASN A 513 11.05 -6.39 -11.39
C ASN A 513 11.80 -7.69 -11.70
N TYR A 514 12.97 -7.86 -11.11
CA TYR A 514 13.86 -8.99 -11.36
C TYR A 514 14.14 -9.77 -10.06
N ASP A 515 13.89 -11.08 -10.10
CA ASP A 515 14.27 -12.01 -9.04
C ASP A 515 15.70 -12.49 -9.29
N VAL A 516 16.64 -11.96 -8.52
CA VAL A 516 18.07 -12.28 -8.64
C VAL A 516 18.35 -13.73 -8.27
N GLN A 517 17.66 -14.25 -7.26
CA GLN A 517 17.85 -15.62 -6.78
C GLN A 517 17.44 -16.65 -7.83
N ARG A 518 16.35 -16.38 -8.56
CA ARG A 518 15.83 -17.27 -9.60
C ARG A 518 16.26 -16.87 -11.00
N ARG A 519 17.05 -15.79 -11.14
CA ARG A 519 17.59 -15.27 -12.40
C ARG A 519 16.52 -15.04 -13.45
N ARG A 520 15.40 -14.40 -13.06
CA ARG A 520 14.29 -14.13 -14.00
C ARG A 520 13.59 -12.80 -13.73
N PHE A 521 13.06 -12.23 -14.80
CA PHE A 521 12.15 -11.12 -14.70
C PHE A 521 10.77 -11.60 -14.26
N LEU A 522 10.23 -10.97 -13.22
CA LEU A 522 8.84 -11.15 -12.79
C LEU A 522 7.92 -10.24 -13.60
N GLN A 523 8.41 -9.07 -13.96
CA GLN A 523 7.74 -8.10 -14.81
C GLN A 523 8.75 -7.32 -15.63
N GLN A 524 8.40 -7.05 -16.89
CA GLN A 524 9.02 -6.03 -17.72
C GLN A 524 7.92 -5.24 -18.41
N ARG A 525 8.07 -3.92 -18.47
CA ARG A 525 7.17 -3.01 -19.19
C ARG A 525 8.01 -1.99 -19.94
N ILE A 526 7.84 -1.94 -21.24
CA ILE A 526 8.44 -0.95 -22.13
C ILE A 526 7.31 -0.21 -22.80
N LEU A 527 7.27 1.09 -22.63
CA LEU A 527 6.31 1.97 -23.29
C LEU A 527 7.11 3.06 -24.01
N ALA A 528 6.81 3.27 -25.26
CA ALA A 528 7.35 4.37 -26.05
C ALA A 528 6.20 5.15 -26.67
N TYR A 529 6.33 6.46 -26.72
CA TYR A 529 5.34 7.32 -27.34
C TYR A 529 5.97 8.41 -28.21
N TYR A 530 5.23 8.77 -29.24
CA TYR A 530 5.51 9.93 -30.09
C TYR A 530 4.25 10.81 -30.17
N ASN A 531 4.38 12.08 -29.85
CA ASN A 531 3.32 13.08 -29.89
C ASN A 531 3.66 14.13 -30.95
N ALA A 532 2.84 14.20 -32.01
CA ALA A 532 2.81 15.31 -32.95
C ALA A 532 1.81 16.38 -32.48
N GLN A 533 1.70 17.49 -33.22
CA GLN A 533 0.79 18.56 -32.83
C GLN A 533 -0.69 18.15 -32.84
N CYS A 534 -1.10 17.26 -33.73
CA CYS A 534 -2.49 16.79 -33.86
C CYS A 534 -2.75 15.42 -33.29
N CYS A 535 -1.73 14.60 -33.14
CA CYS A 535 -1.92 13.19 -32.85
C CYS A 535 -0.69 12.56 -32.18
N GLY A 536 -0.90 11.48 -31.47
CA GLY A 536 0.15 10.71 -30.84
C GLY A 536 -0.02 9.21 -31.10
N ILE A 537 1.08 8.49 -31.05
CA ILE A 537 1.12 7.03 -31.06
C ILE A 537 1.86 6.55 -29.82
N THR A 538 1.32 5.53 -29.19
CA THR A 538 1.96 4.85 -28.07
C THR A 538 2.04 3.37 -28.35
N VAL A 539 3.22 2.79 -28.15
CA VAL A 539 3.49 1.36 -28.27
C VAL A 539 3.93 0.85 -26.90
N GLU A 540 3.34 -0.23 -26.46
CA GLU A 540 3.64 -0.83 -25.17
C GLU A 540 3.86 -2.33 -25.32
N TYR A 541 4.95 -2.81 -24.75
CA TYR A 541 5.22 -4.22 -24.50
C TYR A 541 5.28 -4.49 -23.01
N GLN A 542 4.60 -5.53 -22.55
CA GLN A 542 4.58 -5.94 -21.16
C GLN A 542 4.70 -7.47 -21.05
N SER A 543 5.52 -7.93 -20.14
CA SER A 543 5.67 -9.35 -19.82
C SER A 543 5.54 -9.57 -18.32
N PHE A 544 4.70 -10.51 -17.92
CA PHE A 544 4.57 -11.01 -16.56
C PHE A 544 5.00 -12.47 -16.48
N ASN A 545 5.69 -12.81 -15.40
CA ASN A 545 6.05 -14.19 -15.08
C ASN A 545 5.64 -14.49 -13.63
N PHE A 546 4.50 -15.16 -13.48
CA PHE A 546 3.95 -15.53 -12.17
C PHE A 546 4.49 -16.86 -11.62
N MET A 547 5.27 -17.63 -12.40
CA MET A 547 5.83 -18.92 -11.97
C MET A 547 6.69 -18.80 -10.70
N GLY A 548 7.36 -17.64 -10.51
CA GLY A 548 8.18 -17.39 -9.34
C GLY A 548 7.41 -17.11 -8.07
N LEU A 549 6.18 -16.67 -8.20
CA LEU A 549 5.33 -16.28 -7.08
C LEU A 549 4.56 -17.47 -6.50
N SER A 550 4.36 -18.55 -7.27
CA SER A 550 3.65 -19.74 -6.83
C SER A 550 4.34 -20.48 -5.67
N GLN A 551 5.66 -20.34 -5.52
CA GLN A 551 6.40 -20.93 -4.39
C GLN A 551 6.22 -20.16 -3.06
N TYR A 552 5.84 -18.88 -3.13
CA TYR A 552 5.58 -18.05 -1.96
C TYR A 552 4.10 -18.00 -1.59
N SER A 553 3.26 -18.63 -2.38
CA SER A 553 1.83 -18.60 -2.17
C SER A 553 1.22 -19.96 -2.46
N THR A 554 0.24 -20.33 -1.66
CA THR A 554 -0.65 -21.45 -1.89
C THR A 554 -1.60 -21.22 -3.09
N PHE A 555 -1.49 -20.06 -3.76
CA PHE A 555 -2.24 -19.75 -4.97
C PHE A 555 -1.69 -20.52 -6.17
N ARG A 556 -2.53 -21.29 -6.79
CA ARG A 556 -2.26 -21.87 -8.09
C ARG A 556 -2.58 -20.82 -9.15
N ASN A 557 -1.55 -20.20 -9.70
CA ASN A 557 -1.74 -19.24 -10.77
C ASN A 557 -2.24 -19.97 -12.02
N ALA A 558 -3.41 -19.60 -12.49
CA ALA A 558 -3.94 -20.10 -13.76
C ALA A 558 -3.09 -19.59 -14.93
N ILE A 559 -2.45 -18.43 -14.77
CA ILE A 559 -1.61 -17.78 -15.77
C ILE A 559 -0.16 -17.82 -15.27
N LEU A 560 0.70 -18.58 -15.93
CA LEU A 560 2.11 -18.67 -15.56
C LEU A 560 2.95 -17.55 -16.18
N VAL A 561 2.71 -17.25 -17.46
CA VAL A 561 3.40 -16.19 -18.20
C VAL A 561 2.40 -15.49 -19.11
N ASP A 562 2.34 -14.17 -19.04
CA ASP A 562 1.52 -13.35 -19.94
C ASP A 562 2.39 -12.28 -20.61
N ARG A 563 2.39 -12.26 -21.94
CA ARG A 563 3.07 -11.25 -22.75
C ARG A 563 2.01 -10.45 -23.47
N ARG A 564 2.06 -9.14 -23.31
CA ARG A 564 1.08 -8.20 -23.86
C ARG A 564 1.78 -7.21 -24.77
N PHE A 565 1.17 -6.94 -25.90
CA PHE A 565 1.58 -5.91 -26.83
C PHE A 565 0.37 -5.04 -27.15
N ASN A 566 0.51 -3.73 -27.08
CA ASN A 566 -0.57 -2.79 -27.31
C ASN A 566 -0.07 -1.61 -28.14
N ILE A 567 -0.93 -1.16 -29.04
CA ILE A 567 -0.76 0.07 -29.82
C ILE A 567 -2.00 0.92 -29.61
N SER A 568 -1.81 2.19 -29.41
CA SER A 568 -2.90 3.14 -29.29
C SER A 568 -2.56 4.48 -29.91
N PHE A 569 -3.58 5.18 -30.32
CA PHE A 569 -3.52 6.46 -30.97
C PHE A 569 -4.21 7.50 -30.12
N THR A 570 -3.68 8.72 -30.10
CA THR A 570 -4.28 9.87 -29.43
C THR A 570 -4.45 10.99 -30.43
N MET A 571 -5.51 11.76 -30.29
CA MET A 571 -5.73 13.00 -31.06
C MET A 571 -5.79 14.17 -30.08
N ALA A 572 -5.18 15.30 -30.47
CA ALA A 572 -5.26 16.55 -29.71
C ALA A 572 -6.72 16.97 -29.61
N GLY A 573 -7.20 17.40 -28.45
CA GLY A 573 -8.58 17.80 -28.20
C GLY A 573 -9.57 16.68 -27.89
N LEU A 574 -9.27 15.41 -28.19
CA LEU A 574 -10.15 14.27 -27.85
C LEU A 574 -9.80 13.57 -26.53
N GLY A 575 -8.77 14.04 -25.82
CA GLY A 575 -8.28 13.41 -24.60
C GLY A 575 -7.54 12.08 -24.85
N THR A 576 -6.75 11.67 -23.89
CA THR A 576 -6.10 10.36 -23.90
C THR A 576 -7.04 9.32 -23.33
N PHE A 577 -7.33 8.29 -24.10
CA PHE A 577 -7.98 7.09 -23.56
C PHE A 577 -7.01 6.34 -22.65
N SER A 578 -7.19 6.46 -21.35
CA SER A 578 -6.62 5.50 -20.43
C SER A 578 -7.51 4.25 -20.44
N ASN A 579 -7.16 3.26 -21.26
CA ASN A 579 -7.94 2.04 -21.22
C ASN A 579 -7.90 1.42 -19.82
N PHE A 580 -8.90 0.60 -19.53
CA PHE A 580 -9.09 -0.05 -18.23
C PHE A 580 -7.84 -0.81 -17.76
N PHE A 581 -7.02 -1.30 -18.66
CA PHE A 581 -5.82 -2.08 -18.36
C PHE A 581 -4.59 -1.23 -18.05
N GLY A 582 -4.75 0.05 -17.75
CA GLY A 582 -3.65 0.92 -17.29
C GLY A 582 -2.61 1.26 -18.33
N ILE A 583 -2.91 1.05 -19.63
CA ILE A 583 -1.98 1.32 -20.72
C ILE A 583 -1.58 2.80 -20.76
N PHE A 584 -2.46 3.71 -20.32
CA PHE A 584 -2.23 5.15 -20.34
C PHE A 584 -2.32 5.85 -18.97
N GLY A 585 -2.65 5.13 -17.90
CA GLY A 585 -2.88 5.73 -16.58
C GLY A 585 -1.64 6.22 -15.82
N GLY A 586 -0.46 6.18 -16.41
CA GLY A 586 0.78 6.51 -15.72
C GLY A 586 1.49 7.81 -16.15
N ALA A 587 1.08 8.43 -17.25
CA ALA A 587 1.83 9.57 -17.79
C ALA A 587 1.20 10.96 -17.50
N GLY A 588 0.03 11.01 -16.85
CA GLY A 588 -0.74 12.25 -16.70
C GLY A 588 -1.26 12.61 -15.31
N GLN A 589 -0.85 11.89 -14.23
CA GLN A 589 -1.17 12.29 -12.86
C GLN A 589 0.12 12.55 -12.08
N GLN A 590 0.57 13.77 -12.11
CA GLN A 590 1.29 14.46 -11.05
C GLN A 590 0.55 15.73 -10.71
#